data_8e731c2032734a75916859bd4f54c71f
#
_entry.id   8e731c2032734a75916859bd4f54c71f
#
_cell.length_a   1.000
_cell.length_b   1.000
_cell.length_c   1.000
_cell.angle_alpha   90.00
_cell.angle_beta   90.00
_cell.angle_gamma   90.00
#
_symmetry.space_group_name_H-M   'P 1'
#
loop_
_entity.id
_entity.type
_entity.pdbx_description
1 polymer ?
#
loop_
_entity_poly.entity_id
_entity_poly.type
_entity_poly.pdbx_seq_one_letter_code
_entity_poly.pdbx_strand_id
1 'polypeptide(L)'
;MKKTLIAATAISLSAMALTACGSDSDSSAGADGDSGNGSITMGFAQVGAESGWRSANTKSIEDSAKEAGIDLKFSDAQQKQENQIKAIRSYIQQKVDVIAFSPVVETGWDTVLQEAKRANIPVILTDRAVDSEDTSLYKTFLGSDFVEEGQKAGQWLVDNAADSDVDGDGDIDVVQLEGTTGAAPAIDRGEGFADAISADPKISVIASQTGDFTRDGGKQVMESFLQSEKGIDVVFAHNDDMGLGAIEAIKAAGLTPGKDIKIITVDAVKDGMTALAAGEINYIVECNPLLGPQLMDLAEKVVAGEDVPERVVTEETTFDQEQAAEALPTREY
;
A
#
# COMPACT_ATOMS: atom_id res chain seq x y z
N MET A 1 -59.52 -41.67 1.86
CA MET A 1 -60.52 -41.55 0.78
C MET A 1 -59.75 -41.11 -0.47
N LYS A 2 -59.61 -42.04 -1.38
CA LYS A 2 -59.97 -41.99 -2.83
C LYS A 2 -59.33 -40.77 -3.59
N LYS A 3 -58.64 -40.89 -4.73
CA LYS A 3 -58.47 -41.95 -5.74
C LYS A 3 -57.35 -41.48 -6.70
N THR A 4 -56.43 -42.38 -7.06
CA THR A 4 -55.83 -42.74 -8.30
C THR A 4 -56.42 -42.10 -9.59
N LEU A 5 -55.54 -41.73 -10.54
CA LEU A 5 -55.64 -42.20 -11.94
C LEU A 5 -54.36 -41.99 -12.72
N ILE A 6 -53.97 -43.06 -13.38
CA ILE A 6 -52.87 -43.35 -14.33
C ILE A 6 -53.38 -43.07 -15.75
N ALA A 7 -52.51 -42.64 -16.65
CA ALA A 7 -52.50 -42.96 -18.11
C ALA A 7 -51.15 -42.45 -18.69
N ALA A 8 -50.45 -43.15 -19.18
CA ALA A 8 -49.77 -44.10 -20.09
C ALA A 8 -49.97 -43.78 -21.58
N THR A 9 -48.87 -44.08 -22.32
CA THR A 9 -48.72 -44.30 -23.77
C THR A 9 -48.47 -43.05 -24.65
N ALA A 10 -47.54 -42.99 -25.64
CA ALA A 10 -47.01 -44.02 -26.48
C ALA A 10 -45.69 -43.59 -27.19
N ILE A 11 -44.93 -44.59 -27.55
CA ILE A 11 -43.71 -44.70 -28.34
C ILE A 11 -43.92 -44.33 -29.79
N SER A 12 -42.91 -43.68 -30.44
CA SER A 12 -42.71 -43.82 -31.88
C SER A 12 -41.22 -43.82 -32.22
N LEU A 13 -40.71 -45.00 -32.56
CA LEU A 13 -39.44 -45.23 -33.27
C LEU A 13 -39.65 -44.85 -34.76
N SER A 14 -38.63 -44.22 -35.35
CA SER A 14 -38.36 -44.32 -36.79
C SER A 14 -36.86 -44.28 -37.02
N ALA A 15 -36.39 -45.40 -37.58
CA ALA A 15 -35.03 -45.64 -38.06
C ALA A 15 -34.95 -45.42 -39.59
N MET A 16 -33.72 -45.41 -40.08
CA MET A 16 -33.21 -45.49 -41.46
C MET A 16 -32.74 -44.16 -42.02
N ALA A 17 -31.61 -44.01 -42.76
CA ALA A 17 -30.70 -45.03 -43.36
C ALA A 17 -29.32 -44.41 -43.61
N LEU A 18 -28.28 -45.22 -43.65
CA LEU A 18 -26.93 -44.96 -44.14
C LEU A 18 -26.89 -44.63 -45.65
N THR A 19 -26.01 -43.68 -46.02
CA THR A 19 -25.27 -43.77 -47.27
C THR A 19 -23.84 -43.28 -47.06
N ALA A 20 -22.90 -44.18 -47.28
CA ALA A 20 -21.48 -43.91 -47.39
C ALA A 20 -21.13 -43.52 -48.81
N CYS A 21 -20.26 -42.51 -49.00
CA CYS A 21 -19.28 -42.45 -50.08
C CYS A 21 -18.14 -41.53 -49.71
N GLY A 22 -16.92 -42.04 -49.75
CA GLY A 22 -15.70 -41.40 -49.43
C GLY A 22 -15.18 -40.46 -50.53
N SER A 23 -14.26 -39.60 -50.15
CA SER A 23 -13.13 -39.11 -50.94
C SER A 23 -12.08 -38.53 -50.01
N ASP A 24 -10.87 -39.04 -50.11
CA ASP A 24 -9.67 -38.50 -49.46
C ASP A 24 -9.43 -37.02 -49.84
N SER A 25 -9.13 -36.21 -48.88
CA SER A 25 -8.35 -34.99 -49.07
C SER A 25 -7.62 -34.70 -47.75
N ASP A 26 -6.30 -34.84 -47.76
CA ASP A 26 -5.37 -34.32 -46.80
C ASP A 26 -5.74 -32.90 -46.41
N SER A 27 -5.95 -32.65 -45.15
CA SER A 27 -5.91 -31.32 -44.55
C SER A 27 -5.18 -31.42 -43.21
N SER A 28 -4.00 -30.87 -43.22
CA SER A 28 -3.16 -30.59 -42.05
C SER A 28 -4.01 -30.12 -40.87
N ALA A 29 -3.98 -30.86 -39.80
CA ALA A 29 -4.41 -30.37 -38.48
C ALA A 29 -3.54 -29.18 -38.09
N GLY A 30 -4.03 -27.99 -38.32
CA GLY A 30 -3.61 -26.81 -37.58
C GLY A 30 -4.00 -27.05 -36.13
N ALA A 31 -3.03 -27.14 -35.25
CA ALA A 31 -3.27 -26.95 -33.85
C ALA A 31 -3.74 -25.49 -33.70
N ASP A 32 -5.06 -25.28 -33.67
CA ASP A 32 -5.61 -24.10 -33.07
C ASP A 32 -5.17 -24.11 -31.61
N GLY A 33 -4.10 -23.39 -31.32
CA GLY A 33 -3.82 -22.96 -29.98
C GLY A 33 -5.03 -22.13 -29.56
N ASP A 34 -5.83 -22.71 -28.71
CA ASP A 34 -6.81 -21.98 -27.91
C ASP A 34 -6.00 -20.99 -27.03
N SER A 35 -5.70 -19.83 -27.61
CA SER A 35 -5.32 -18.66 -26.83
C SER A 35 -6.58 -18.25 -26.09
N GLY A 36 -6.79 -18.92 -24.95
CA GLY A 36 -7.84 -18.59 -24.01
C GLY A 36 -7.69 -17.12 -23.65
N ASN A 37 -8.54 -16.29 -24.22
CA ASN A 37 -8.78 -14.92 -23.82
C ASN A 37 -9.59 -14.94 -22.52
N GLY A 38 -9.09 -15.67 -21.52
CA GLY A 38 -9.59 -15.64 -20.15
C GLY A 38 -9.05 -14.38 -19.50
N SER A 39 -9.94 -13.57 -18.92
CA SER A 39 -9.55 -12.46 -18.05
C SER A 39 -8.63 -12.98 -16.97
N ILE A 40 -7.50 -12.28 -16.71
CA ILE A 40 -6.61 -12.57 -15.60
C ILE A 40 -7.40 -12.44 -14.30
N THR A 41 -7.28 -13.42 -13.43
CA THR A 41 -7.84 -13.37 -12.06
C THR A 41 -6.72 -13.03 -11.08
N MET A 42 -6.80 -11.89 -10.41
CA MET A 42 -5.83 -11.44 -9.43
C MET A 42 -6.42 -11.47 -8.02
N GLY A 43 -5.74 -12.12 -7.07
CA GLY A 43 -6.03 -11.99 -5.65
C GLY A 43 -5.25 -10.80 -5.07
N PHE A 44 -5.93 -9.86 -4.44
CA PHE A 44 -5.29 -8.73 -3.76
C PHE A 44 -5.66 -8.66 -2.29
N ALA A 45 -4.64 -8.77 -1.40
CA ALA A 45 -4.84 -8.67 0.05
C ALA A 45 -4.30 -7.33 0.56
N GLN A 46 -5.21 -6.38 0.80
CA GLN A 46 -4.91 -5.05 1.33
C GLN A 46 -4.65 -5.10 2.85
N VAL A 47 -3.85 -4.15 3.36
CA VAL A 47 -3.59 -3.97 4.79
C VAL A 47 -4.87 -3.68 5.57
N GLY A 48 -5.62 -2.67 5.13
CA GLY A 48 -6.80 -2.13 5.80
C GLY A 48 -7.34 -0.89 5.10
N ALA A 49 -7.91 0.00 5.87
CA ALA A 49 -8.38 1.33 5.45
C ALA A 49 -8.00 2.37 6.53
N GLU A 50 -6.76 2.26 7.05
CA GLU A 50 -6.29 2.98 8.21
C GLU A 50 -6.03 4.46 7.97
N SER A 51 -5.84 4.86 6.70
CA SER A 51 -5.44 6.22 6.33
C SER A 51 -6.07 6.68 5.01
N GLY A 52 -6.01 7.99 4.75
CA GLY A 52 -6.37 8.57 3.46
C GLY A 52 -5.53 8.00 2.32
N TRP A 53 -4.21 7.82 2.54
CA TRP A 53 -3.30 7.18 1.60
C TRP A 53 -3.76 5.76 1.24
N ARG A 54 -4.07 4.93 2.24
CA ARG A 54 -4.50 3.55 2.02
C ARG A 54 -5.82 3.46 1.23
N SER A 55 -6.74 4.36 1.52
CA SER A 55 -8.01 4.46 0.79
C SER A 55 -7.80 4.83 -0.68
N ALA A 56 -6.90 5.78 -0.96
CA ALA A 56 -6.51 6.16 -2.32
C ALA A 56 -5.80 5.02 -3.06
N ASN A 57 -4.88 4.30 -2.37
CA ASN A 57 -4.21 3.12 -2.93
C ASN A 57 -5.20 2.01 -3.30
N THR A 58 -6.14 1.67 -2.41
CA THR A 58 -7.20 0.70 -2.70
C THR A 58 -7.99 1.10 -3.94
N LYS A 59 -8.44 2.36 -3.99
CA LYS A 59 -9.19 2.88 -5.14
C LYS A 59 -8.40 2.79 -6.44
N SER A 60 -7.11 3.17 -6.42
CA SER A 60 -6.22 3.08 -7.58
C SER A 60 -6.13 1.64 -8.10
N ILE A 61 -5.97 0.66 -7.22
CA ILE A 61 -5.88 -0.75 -7.58
C ILE A 61 -7.21 -1.27 -8.16
N GLU A 62 -8.35 -0.95 -7.52
CA GLU A 62 -9.67 -1.39 -7.99
C GLU A 62 -10.03 -0.79 -9.36
N ASP A 63 -9.81 0.52 -9.53
CA ASP A 63 -10.09 1.21 -10.78
C ASP A 63 -9.19 0.69 -11.92
N SER A 64 -7.89 0.51 -11.66
CA SER A 64 -6.94 0.00 -12.66
C SER A 64 -7.21 -1.46 -13.03
N ALA A 65 -7.58 -2.31 -12.09
CA ALA A 65 -7.98 -3.69 -12.37
C ALA A 65 -9.20 -3.75 -13.28
N LYS A 66 -10.19 -2.89 -13.03
CA LYS A 66 -11.39 -2.76 -13.87
C LYS A 66 -11.05 -2.26 -15.27
N GLU A 67 -10.16 -1.28 -15.40
CA GLU A 67 -9.72 -0.72 -16.67
C GLU A 67 -8.94 -1.75 -17.50
N ALA A 68 -8.05 -2.51 -16.86
CA ALA A 68 -7.28 -3.59 -17.48
C ALA A 68 -8.13 -4.84 -17.76
N GLY A 69 -9.39 -4.92 -17.29
CA GLY A 69 -10.23 -6.10 -17.44
C GLY A 69 -9.78 -7.30 -16.60
N ILE A 70 -9.06 -7.06 -15.52
CA ILE A 70 -8.60 -8.06 -14.55
C ILE A 70 -9.73 -8.36 -13.54
N ASP A 71 -10.04 -9.65 -13.33
CA ASP A 71 -11.00 -10.10 -12.33
C ASP A 71 -10.35 -10.04 -10.94
N LEU A 72 -10.55 -8.94 -10.23
CA LEU A 72 -9.95 -8.67 -8.93
C LEU A 72 -10.71 -9.35 -7.79
N LYS A 73 -10.05 -10.23 -7.05
CA LYS A 73 -10.51 -10.81 -5.78
C LYS A 73 -9.88 -10.02 -4.63
N PHE A 74 -10.58 -8.99 -4.18
CA PHE A 74 -10.10 -8.09 -3.13
C PHE A 74 -10.42 -8.61 -1.72
N SER A 75 -9.50 -8.42 -0.78
CA SER A 75 -9.70 -8.67 0.65
C SER A 75 -9.05 -7.59 1.48
N ASP A 76 -9.80 -7.02 2.42
CA ASP A 76 -9.30 -6.11 3.45
C ASP A 76 -8.93 -6.91 4.71
N ALA A 77 -7.68 -6.81 5.14
CA ALA A 77 -7.17 -7.53 6.31
C ALA A 77 -7.48 -6.85 7.66
N GLN A 78 -7.98 -5.63 7.66
CA GLN A 78 -8.26 -4.87 8.88
C GLN A 78 -7.03 -4.76 9.79
N GLN A 79 -5.87 -4.48 9.20
CA GLN A 79 -4.55 -4.39 9.84
C GLN A 79 -4.11 -5.67 10.58
N LYS A 80 -4.61 -6.85 10.16
CA LYS A 80 -4.28 -8.13 10.80
C LYS A 80 -3.62 -9.07 9.83
N GLN A 81 -2.36 -9.40 10.10
CA GLN A 81 -1.58 -10.34 9.29
C GLN A 81 -2.28 -11.69 9.10
N GLU A 82 -2.90 -12.21 10.15
CA GLU A 82 -3.63 -13.50 10.04
C GLU A 82 -4.79 -13.45 9.04
N ASN A 83 -5.40 -12.30 8.81
CA ASN A 83 -6.43 -12.13 7.81
C ASN A 83 -5.84 -12.11 6.40
N GLN A 84 -4.68 -11.45 6.19
CA GLN A 84 -3.97 -11.51 4.91
C GLN A 84 -3.52 -12.94 4.57
N ILE A 85 -2.95 -13.67 5.54
CA ILE A 85 -2.56 -15.08 5.35
C ILE A 85 -3.77 -15.93 4.95
N LYS A 86 -4.94 -15.72 5.57
CA LYS A 86 -6.19 -16.42 5.21
C LYS A 86 -6.64 -16.05 3.80
N ALA A 87 -6.57 -14.77 3.42
CA ALA A 87 -6.92 -14.30 2.08
C ALA A 87 -6.01 -14.92 1.03
N ILE A 88 -4.69 -14.91 1.21
CA ILE A 88 -3.71 -15.51 0.29
C ILE A 88 -3.98 -17.01 0.13
N ARG A 89 -4.24 -17.76 1.22
CA ARG A 89 -4.61 -19.18 1.14
C ARG A 89 -5.92 -19.40 0.39
N SER A 90 -6.89 -18.51 0.55
CA SER A 90 -8.15 -18.57 -0.22
C SER A 90 -7.90 -18.35 -1.72
N TYR A 91 -7.02 -17.41 -2.09
CA TYR A 91 -6.63 -17.19 -3.49
C TYR A 91 -5.92 -18.41 -4.08
N ILE A 92 -5.02 -19.03 -3.32
CA ILE A 92 -4.36 -20.29 -3.72
C ILE A 92 -5.40 -21.40 -3.99
N GLN A 93 -6.40 -21.55 -3.13
CA GLN A 93 -7.48 -22.54 -3.30
C GLN A 93 -8.36 -22.24 -4.52
N GLN A 94 -8.61 -20.95 -4.80
CA GLN A 94 -9.35 -20.48 -5.97
C GLN A 94 -8.54 -20.58 -7.27
N LYS A 95 -7.23 -20.84 -7.17
CA LYS A 95 -6.30 -20.93 -8.31
C LYS A 95 -6.30 -19.64 -9.15
N VAL A 96 -6.19 -18.50 -8.48
CA VAL A 96 -5.99 -17.22 -9.18
C VAL A 96 -4.70 -17.25 -10.00
N ASP A 97 -4.61 -16.43 -11.04
CA ASP A 97 -3.45 -16.40 -11.94
C ASP A 97 -2.25 -15.69 -11.30
N VAL A 98 -2.51 -14.72 -10.44
CA VAL A 98 -1.49 -13.94 -9.71
C VAL A 98 -2.03 -13.49 -8.35
N ILE A 99 -1.17 -13.39 -7.36
CA ILE A 99 -1.47 -12.80 -6.05
C ILE A 99 -0.63 -11.55 -5.89
N ALA A 100 -1.25 -10.44 -5.47
CA ALA A 100 -0.54 -9.25 -5.02
C ALA A 100 -0.99 -8.88 -3.60
N PHE A 101 -0.11 -8.32 -2.80
CA PHE A 101 -0.48 -7.86 -1.46
C PHE A 101 0.51 -6.82 -0.92
N SER A 102 0.02 -5.99 0.00
CA SER A 102 0.81 -5.06 0.81
C SER A 102 0.90 -5.65 2.22
N PRO A 103 2.07 -6.09 2.69
CA PRO A 103 2.18 -6.75 4.00
C PRO A 103 1.83 -5.82 5.17
N VAL A 104 1.10 -6.33 6.18
CA VAL A 104 0.84 -5.57 7.42
C VAL A 104 2.14 -5.33 8.18
N VAL A 105 2.97 -6.37 8.30
CA VAL A 105 4.31 -6.36 8.89
C VAL A 105 5.28 -7.12 8.01
N GLU A 106 6.59 -6.94 8.18
CA GLU A 106 7.60 -7.55 7.30
C GLU A 106 7.78 -9.05 7.50
N THR A 107 7.64 -9.54 8.72
CA THR A 107 8.03 -10.91 9.10
C THR A 107 6.88 -11.91 9.02
N GLY A 108 7.21 -13.22 8.93
CA GLY A 108 6.23 -14.31 9.07
C GLY A 108 5.51 -14.74 7.77
N TRP A 109 6.02 -14.36 6.61
CA TRP A 109 5.39 -14.60 5.31
C TRP A 109 5.86 -15.86 4.60
N ASP A 110 7.08 -16.36 4.86
CA ASP A 110 7.72 -17.43 4.10
C ASP A 110 6.83 -18.66 3.90
N THR A 111 6.09 -19.06 4.94
CA THR A 111 5.25 -20.25 4.86
C THR A 111 4.15 -20.10 3.80
N VAL A 112 3.40 -19.00 3.82
CA VAL A 112 2.29 -18.82 2.87
C VAL A 112 2.79 -18.49 1.47
N LEU A 113 3.93 -17.79 1.34
CA LEU A 113 4.59 -17.54 0.06
C LEU A 113 5.12 -18.84 -0.57
N GLN A 114 5.68 -19.76 0.23
CA GLN A 114 6.04 -21.11 -0.22
C GLN A 114 4.80 -21.93 -0.63
N GLU A 115 3.64 -21.74 0.02
CA GLU A 115 2.38 -22.37 -0.40
C GLU A 115 1.97 -21.86 -1.79
N ALA A 116 2.04 -20.55 -2.07
CA ALA A 116 1.77 -19.97 -3.39
C ALA A 116 2.75 -20.49 -4.45
N LYS A 117 4.06 -20.49 -4.14
CA LYS A 117 5.11 -21.03 -5.03
C LYS A 117 4.88 -22.50 -5.40
N ARG A 118 4.50 -23.34 -4.44
CA ARG A 118 4.16 -24.75 -4.70
C ARG A 118 2.90 -24.92 -5.56
N ALA A 119 1.98 -23.99 -5.48
CA ALA A 119 0.79 -23.93 -6.34
C ALA A 119 1.07 -23.35 -7.73
N ASN A 120 2.31 -22.93 -8.02
CA ASN A 120 2.74 -22.20 -9.21
C ASN A 120 1.97 -20.90 -9.44
N ILE A 121 1.57 -20.22 -8.37
CA ILE A 121 0.92 -18.91 -8.42
C ILE A 121 1.98 -17.85 -8.10
N PRO A 122 2.33 -16.97 -9.04
CA PRO A 122 3.29 -15.90 -8.81
C PRO A 122 2.74 -14.87 -7.82
N VAL A 123 3.65 -14.28 -7.04
CA VAL A 123 3.33 -13.24 -6.07
C VAL A 123 4.03 -11.94 -6.44
N ILE A 124 3.34 -10.82 -6.31
CA ILE A 124 3.85 -9.45 -6.44
C ILE A 124 3.69 -8.76 -5.09
N LEU A 125 4.76 -8.20 -4.55
CA LEU A 125 4.69 -7.31 -3.40
C LEU A 125 4.40 -5.88 -3.88
N THR A 126 3.52 -5.18 -3.18
CA THR A 126 3.22 -3.78 -3.49
C THR A 126 3.20 -2.94 -2.22
N ASP A 127 3.63 -1.67 -2.33
CA ASP A 127 3.75 -0.72 -1.22
C ASP A 127 4.80 -1.16 -0.19
N ARG A 128 4.59 -2.26 0.53
CA ARG A 128 5.45 -2.74 1.61
C ARG A 128 6.22 -4.00 1.23
N ALA A 129 7.43 -4.14 1.76
CA ALA A 129 8.28 -5.31 1.60
C ALA A 129 8.00 -6.39 2.66
N VAL A 130 8.55 -7.58 2.42
CA VAL A 130 8.66 -8.66 3.41
C VAL A 130 10.14 -8.87 3.75
N ASP A 131 10.42 -9.20 5.01
CA ASP A 131 11.72 -9.68 5.46
C ASP A 131 11.81 -11.20 5.19
N SER A 132 12.39 -11.56 4.05
CA SER A 132 12.61 -12.94 3.63
C SER A 132 13.96 -13.09 2.96
N GLU A 133 14.74 -14.08 3.39
CA GLU A 133 16.01 -14.43 2.75
C GLU A 133 15.83 -15.09 1.36
N ASP A 134 14.65 -15.68 1.10
CA ASP A 134 14.32 -16.32 -0.18
C ASP A 134 13.55 -15.36 -1.11
N THR A 135 14.25 -14.50 -1.82
CA THR A 135 13.67 -13.57 -2.80
C THR A 135 12.95 -14.26 -3.97
N SER A 136 13.12 -15.58 -4.14
CA SER A 136 12.40 -16.35 -5.16
C SER A 136 10.93 -16.63 -4.79
N LEU A 137 10.48 -16.21 -3.61
CA LEU A 137 9.10 -16.36 -3.14
C LEU A 137 8.14 -15.34 -3.76
N TYR A 138 8.65 -14.26 -4.32
CA TYR A 138 7.89 -13.26 -5.08
C TYR A 138 8.61 -12.90 -6.38
N LYS A 139 7.92 -12.28 -7.32
CA LYS A 139 8.44 -11.94 -8.65
C LYS A 139 9.05 -10.55 -8.70
N THR A 140 8.43 -9.61 -8.03
CA THR A 140 8.84 -8.21 -8.00
C THR A 140 8.24 -7.53 -6.77
N PHE A 141 8.84 -6.40 -6.40
CA PHE A 141 8.31 -5.49 -5.39
C PHE A 141 8.14 -4.09 -6.01
N LEU A 142 6.90 -3.58 -6.02
CA LEU A 142 6.52 -2.25 -6.47
C LEU A 142 6.21 -1.36 -5.26
N GLY A 143 6.88 -0.23 -5.10
CA GLY A 143 6.60 0.74 -4.02
C GLY A 143 7.70 1.75 -3.82
N SER A 144 7.55 2.59 -2.81
CA SER A 144 8.44 3.70 -2.44
C SER A 144 9.76 3.22 -1.83
N ASP A 145 10.76 4.10 -1.80
CA ASP A 145 11.97 3.93 -0.98
C ASP A 145 11.77 4.64 0.36
N PHE A 146 11.33 3.89 1.35
CA PHE A 146 11.00 4.44 2.66
C PHE A 146 12.21 4.98 3.43
N VAL A 147 13.41 4.42 3.20
CA VAL A 147 14.66 4.96 3.75
C VAL A 147 14.93 6.34 3.16
N GLU A 148 14.80 6.48 1.83
CA GLU A 148 14.96 7.77 1.15
C GLU A 148 13.91 8.80 1.61
N GLU A 149 12.65 8.38 1.85
CA GLU A 149 11.61 9.26 2.41
C GLU A 149 12.02 9.79 3.79
N GLY A 150 12.48 8.91 4.69
CA GLY A 150 13.00 9.30 6.00
C GLY A 150 14.21 10.23 5.92
N GLN A 151 15.14 9.94 5.02
CA GLN A 151 16.31 10.80 4.77
C GLN A 151 15.91 12.19 4.26
N LYS A 152 14.96 12.29 3.33
CA LYS A 152 14.43 13.59 2.86
C LYS A 152 13.80 14.40 3.98
N ALA A 153 13.04 13.75 4.87
CA ALA A 153 12.44 14.39 6.04
C ALA A 153 13.50 14.92 7.03
N GLY A 154 14.49 14.08 7.35
CA GLY A 154 15.59 14.46 8.25
C GLY A 154 16.50 15.52 7.65
N GLN A 155 16.81 15.44 6.35
CA GLN A 155 17.63 16.44 5.67
C GLN A 155 16.97 17.81 5.67
N TRP A 156 15.64 17.88 5.43
CA TRP A 156 14.90 19.11 5.55
C TRP A 156 15.06 19.74 6.95
N LEU A 157 14.99 18.93 8.00
CA LEU A 157 15.16 19.42 9.38
C LEU A 157 16.57 19.96 9.61
N VAL A 158 17.61 19.27 9.14
CA VAL A 158 19.01 19.74 9.23
C VAL A 158 19.19 21.07 8.48
N ASP A 159 18.64 21.18 7.28
CA ASP A 159 18.74 22.40 6.46
C ASP A 159 17.98 23.58 7.06
N ASN A 160 16.96 23.33 7.88
CA ASN A 160 16.11 24.32 8.54
C ASN A 160 16.32 24.37 10.08
N ALA A 161 17.43 23.86 10.57
CA ALA A 161 17.70 23.74 12.01
C ALA A 161 17.56 25.06 12.76
N ALA A 162 18.05 26.17 12.18
CA ALA A 162 17.99 27.50 12.82
C ALA A 162 16.55 28.03 13.04
N ASP A 163 15.59 27.60 12.21
CA ASP A 163 14.19 27.99 12.30
C ASP A 163 13.35 26.94 13.06
N SER A 164 13.98 25.82 13.43
CA SER A 164 13.33 24.68 14.09
C SER A 164 13.58 24.60 15.58
N ASP A 165 14.55 25.32 16.15
CA ASP A 165 14.73 25.60 17.57
C ASP A 165 13.69 26.67 17.97
N VAL A 166 12.45 26.23 18.24
CA VAL A 166 11.31 27.15 18.43
C VAL A 166 11.25 27.74 19.83
N ASP A 167 11.84 27.11 20.82
CA ASP A 167 11.92 27.62 22.20
C ASP A 167 13.22 28.40 22.48
N GLY A 168 14.22 28.28 21.60
CA GLY A 168 15.46 29.07 21.60
C GLY A 168 16.48 28.60 22.63
N ASP A 169 16.43 27.35 23.06
CA ASP A 169 17.35 26.81 24.07
C ASP A 169 18.67 26.30 23.46
N GLY A 170 18.73 26.14 22.14
CA GLY A 170 19.91 25.80 21.34
C GLY A 170 20.01 24.32 20.94
N ASP A 171 19.08 23.48 21.38
CA ASP A 171 18.88 22.11 20.94
C ASP A 171 17.58 22.03 20.11
N ILE A 172 17.31 20.92 19.40
CA ILE A 172 16.09 20.69 18.64
C ILE A 172 15.51 19.34 19.08
N ASP A 173 14.46 19.42 19.85
CA ASP A 173 13.81 18.27 20.46
C ASP A 173 12.69 17.73 19.57
N VAL A 174 12.93 16.55 18.96
CA VAL A 174 12.01 15.90 18.05
C VAL A 174 11.20 14.84 18.78
N VAL A 175 9.87 14.84 18.59
CA VAL A 175 9.04 13.67 18.91
C VAL A 175 8.61 12.97 17.62
N GLN A 176 8.57 11.64 17.64
CA GLN A 176 8.30 10.84 16.47
C GLN A 176 7.00 10.04 16.63
N LEU A 177 6.07 10.22 15.67
CA LEU A 177 4.85 9.43 15.55
C LEU A 177 5.11 8.33 14.53
N GLU A 178 5.35 7.12 15.03
CA GLU A 178 5.67 5.98 14.18
C GLU A 178 4.42 5.31 13.63
N GLY A 179 4.57 4.65 12.49
CA GLY A 179 3.55 3.77 11.96
C GLY A 179 3.38 2.47 12.74
N THR A 180 2.66 1.53 12.15
CA THR A 180 2.42 0.21 12.75
C THR A 180 3.73 -0.51 13.03
N THR A 181 3.92 -0.93 14.28
CA THR A 181 5.14 -1.62 14.70
C THR A 181 5.41 -2.87 13.84
N GLY A 182 6.61 -2.96 13.30
CA GLY A 182 7.05 -4.06 12.43
C GLY A 182 6.64 -3.94 10.96
N ALA A 183 6.01 -2.82 10.56
CA ALA A 183 5.76 -2.51 9.15
C ALA A 183 6.99 -1.84 8.52
N ALA A 184 7.34 -2.21 7.27
CA ALA A 184 8.48 -1.65 6.55
C ALA A 184 8.53 -0.11 6.60
N PRO A 185 7.46 0.65 6.25
CA PRO A 185 7.54 2.11 6.29
C PRO A 185 7.72 2.71 7.70
N ALA A 186 7.37 1.96 8.76
CA ALA A 186 7.64 2.43 10.13
C ALA A 186 9.12 2.27 10.51
N ILE A 187 9.74 1.17 10.08
CA ILE A 187 11.15 0.87 10.32
C ILE A 187 12.02 1.80 9.48
N ASP A 188 11.85 1.75 8.17
CA ASP A 188 12.75 2.37 7.20
C ASP A 188 12.70 3.90 7.25
N ARG A 189 11.51 4.51 7.40
CA ARG A 189 11.38 5.98 7.60
C ARG A 189 12.09 6.43 8.86
N GLY A 190 11.94 5.66 9.97
CA GLY A 190 12.64 5.95 11.22
C GLY A 190 14.16 5.86 11.08
N GLU A 191 14.67 4.82 10.41
CA GLU A 191 16.11 4.65 10.16
C GLU A 191 16.66 5.75 9.25
N GLY A 192 15.99 6.04 8.14
CA GLY A 192 16.40 7.10 7.22
C GLY A 192 16.42 8.49 7.87
N PHE A 193 15.40 8.80 8.69
CA PHE A 193 15.34 10.05 9.45
C PHE A 193 16.49 10.16 10.46
N ALA A 194 16.70 9.11 11.26
CA ALA A 194 17.77 9.08 12.26
C ALA A 194 19.17 9.21 11.62
N ASP A 195 19.39 8.56 10.47
CA ASP A 195 20.65 8.68 9.71
C ASP A 195 20.89 10.14 9.28
N ALA A 196 19.89 10.79 8.68
CA ALA A 196 20.01 12.16 8.20
C ALA A 196 20.26 13.17 9.32
N ILE A 197 19.49 13.13 10.42
CA ILE A 197 19.64 14.07 11.53
C ILE A 197 20.94 13.88 12.31
N SER A 198 21.61 12.73 12.20
CA SER A 198 22.92 12.48 12.83
C SER A 198 24.00 13.46 12.37
N ALA A 199 23.77 14.21 11.29
CA ALA A 199 24.67 15.25 10.78
C ALA A 199 24.70 16.50 11.67
N ASP A 200 23.65 16.77 12.46
CA ASP A 200 23.61 17.88 13.42
C ASP A 200 23.40 17.36 14.85
N PRO A 201 24.42 17.46 15.74
CA PRO A 201 24.33 16.96 17.11
C PRO A 201 23.34 17.72 18.01
N LYS A 202 22.77 18.79 17.53
CA LYS A 202 21.73 19.55 18.24
C LYS A 202 20.33 18.95 18.08
N ILE A 203 20.14 18.13 17.05
CA ILE A 203 18.85 17.49 16.77
C ILE A 203 18.81 16.13 17.48
N SER A 204 17.79 15.90 18.29
CA SER A 204 17.60 14.61 18.95
C SER A 204 16.14 14.17 18.98
N VAL A 205 15.91 12.88 18.77
CA VAL A 205 14.59 12.28 19.00
C VAL A 205 14.45 11.96 20.47
N ILE A 206 13.67 12.77 21.20
CA ILE A 206 13.49 12.66 22.65
C ILE A 206 12.40 11.65 23.05
N ALA A 207 11.44 11.41 22.15
CA ALA A 207 10.38 10.41 22.35
C ALA A 207 9.89 9.87 21.02
N SER A 208 9.52 8.57 20.99
CA SER A 208 8.97 7.89 19.84
C SER A 208 7.89 6.91 20.27
N GLN A 209 6.73 6.91 19.57
CA GLN A 209 5.63 5.98 19.85
C GLN A 209 4.79 5.73 18.62
N THR A 210 4.28 4.50 18.49
CA THR A 210 3.38 4.13 17.38
C THR A 210 2.01 4.79 17.50
N GLY A 211 1.52 5.38 16.42
CA GLY A 211 0.16 5.84 16.19
C GLY A 211 -0.57 5.00 15.12
N ASP A 212 0.04 3.86 14.72
CA ASP A 212 -0.56 2.87 13.81
C ASP A 212 -1.01 3.43 12.45
N PHE A 213 -0.38 4.49 11.96
CA PHE A 213 -0.75 5.22 10.73
C PHE A 213 -2.16 5.84 10.76
N THR A 214 -2.80 5.92 11.93
CA THR A 214 -4.16 6.45 12.06
C THR A 214 -4.18 7.89 12.60
N ARG A 215 -5.17 8.68 12.18
CA ARG A 215 -5.37 10.04 12.68
C ARG A 215 -5.61 10.08 14.19
N ASP A 216 -6.48 9.19 14.67
CA ASP A 216 -6.78 9.06 16.11
C ASP A 216 -5.55 8.61 16.90
N GLY A 217 -4.75 7.69 16.38
CA GLY A 217 -3.50 7.24 17.00
C GLY A 217 -2.49 8.36 17.11
N GLY A 218 -2.25 9.10 16.02
CA GLY A 218 -1.38 10.28 16.01
C GLY A 218 -1.80 11.33 17.02
N LYS A 219 -3.11 11.62 17.11
CA LYS A 219 -3.66 12.54 18.11
C LYS A 219 -3.39 12.09 19.55
N GLN A 220 -3.72 10.83 19.87
CA GLN A 220 -3.55 10.29 21.23
C GLN A 220 -2.08 10.28 21.64
N VAL A 221 -1.18 9.89 20.76
CA VAL A 221 0.26 9.88 21.03
C VAL A 221 0.78 11.30 21.23
N MET A 222 0.39 12.24 20.36
CA MET A 222 0.79 13.65 20.52
C MET A 222 0.24 14.28 21.82
N GLU A 223 -1.00 14.00 22.20
CA GLU A 223 -1.55 14.40 23.49
C GLU A 223 -0.71 13.88 24.68
N SER A 224 -0.21 12.65 24.58
CA SER A 224 0.68 12.05 25.58
C SER A 224 2.04 12.78 25.63
N PHE A 225 2.66 13.04 24.47
CA PHE A 225 3.94 13.75 24.40
C PHE A 225 3.83 15.17 24.95
N LEU A 226 2.77 15.91 24.64
CA LEU A 226 2.54 17.25 25.18
C LEU A 226 2.39 17.27 26.71
N GLN A 227 2.04 16.14 27.34
CA GLN A 227 1.95 16.01 28.80
C GLN A 227 3.27 15.56 29.43
N SER A 228 4.04 14.69 28.78
CA SER A 228 5.25 14.07 29.34
C SER A 228 6.52 14.85 29.01
N GLU A 229 6.63 15.35 27.78
CA GLU A 229 7.83 16.02 27.29
C GLU A 229 7.75 17.55 27.43
N LYS A 230 8.91 18.20 27.46
CA LYS A 230 9.04 19.65 27.52
C LYS A 230 9.91 20.11 26.35
N GLY A 231 9.66 21.30 25.84
CA GLY A 231 10.49 21.87 24.79
C GLY A 231 10.40 21.10 23.47
N ILE A 232 9.23 20.55 23.13
CA ILE A 232 9.06 19.89 21.83
C ILE A 232 9.12 20.94 20.72
N ASP A 233 10.13 20.87 19.87
CA ASP A 233 10.30 21.74 18.72
C ASP A 233 9.66 21.19 17.46
N VAL A 234 9.82 19.86 17.24
CA VAL A 234 9.44 19.22 15.98
C VAL A 234 8.68 17.93 16.24
N VAL A 235 7.63 17.70 15.42
CA VAL A 235 6.99 16.41 15.24
C VAL A 235 7.40 15.84 13.89
N PHE A 236 8.01 14.67 13.85
CA PHE A 236 8.09 13.84 12.66
C PHE A 236 7.01 12.77 12.72
N ALA A 237 6.01 12.88 11.86
CA ALA A 237 4.96 11.87 11.71
C ALA A 237 5.21 11.03 10.46
N HIS A 238 5.22 9.71 10.61
CA HIS A 238 5.49 8.79 9.51
C HIS A 238 4.40 8.80 8.42
N ASN A 239 3.28 9.49 8.65
CA ASN A 239 2.30 9.77 7.60
C ASN A 239 1.46 11.03 7.91
N ASP A 240 0.75 11.50 6.88
CA ASP A 240 -0.10 12.69 6.97
C ASP A 240 -1.25 12.52 7.98
N ASP A 241 -1.91 11.37 8.04
CA ASP A 241 -3.02 11.17 8.96
C ASP A 241 -2.60 11.31 10.42
N MET A 242 -1.44 10.77 10.83
CA MET A 242 -0.91 10.99 12.18
C MET A 242 -0.51 12.45 12.38
N GLY A 243 0.09 13.11 11.37
CA GLY A 243 0.40 14.56 11.40
C GLY A 243 -0.84 15.41 11.60
N LEU A 244 -1.93 15.10 10.90
CA LEU A 244 -3.22 15.77 11.07
C LEU A 244 -3.82 15.55 12.45
N GLY A 245 -3.64 14.34 13.01
CA GLY A 245 -3.99 14.05 14.39
C GLY A 245 -3.16 14.88 15.40
N ALA A 246 -1.85 15.02 15.15
CA ALA A 246 -0.96 15.85 15.96
C ALA A 246 -1.39 17.33 15.93
N ILE A 247 -1.79 17.87 14.77
CA ILE A 247 -2.33 19.24 14.63
C ILE A 247 -3.52 19.44 15.57
N GLU A 248 -4.44 18.47 15.65
CA GLU A 248 -5.60 18.57 16.56
C GLU A 248 -5.16 18.63 18.03
N ALA A 249 -4.20 17.78 18.44
CA ALA A 249 -3.68 17.75 19.80
C ALA A 249 -2.95 19.06 20.17
N ILE A 250 -2.11 19.57 19.27
CA ILE A 250 -1.37 20.84 19.44
C ILE A 250 -2.34 22.02 19.61
N LYS A 251 -3.36 22.12 18.75
CA LYS A 251 -4.42 23.13 18.85
C LYS A 251 -5.20 23.03 20.17
N ALA A 252 -5.52 21.81 20.62
CA ALA A 252 -6.23 21.56 21.88
C ALA A 252 -5.38 21.98 23.08
N ALA A 253 -4.05 21.91 23.02
CA ALA A 253 -3.13 22.40 24.02
C ALA A 253 -2.95 23.95 24.00
N GLY A 254 -3.58 24.65 23.05
CA GLY A 254 -3.49 26.10 22.91
C GLY A 254 -2.25 26.57 22.16
N LEU A 255 -1.54 25.66 21.47
CA LEU A 255 -0.37 25.93 20.66
C LEU A 255 -0.74 26.06 19.18
N THR A 256 0.14 26.65 18.39
CA THR A 256 -0.03 26.90 16.97
C THR A 256 0.80 25.88 16.17
N PRO A 257 0.18 24.87 15.50
CA PRO A 257 0.91 23.91 14.68
C PRO A 257 1.65 24.64 13.54
N GLY A 258 2.82 24.15 13.19
CA GLY A 258 3.70 24.72 12.20
C GLY A 258 4.50 25.95 12.67
N LYS A 259 4.20 26.48 13.86
CA LYS A 259 4.90 27.65 14.45
C LYS A 259 5.49 27.36 15.82
N ASP A 260 4.64 27.03 16.80
CA ASP A 260 5.07 26.71 18.17
C ASP A 260 5.62 25.28 18.25
N ILE A 261 5.28 24.43 17.29
CA ILE A 261 5.84 23.10 17.03
C ILE A 261 5.86 22.91 15.52
N LYS A 262 7.01 22.61 14.93
CA LYS A 262 7.15 22.27 13.52
C LYS A 262 6.61 20.87 13.27
N ILE A 263 6.08 20.63 12.07
CA ILE A 263 5.52 19.33 11.70
C ILE A 263 6.05 18.91 10.33
N ILE A 264 6.65 17.73 10.29
CA ILE A 264 7.13 17.06 9.08
C ILE A 264 6.31 15.78 8.92
N THR A 265 5.79 15.51 7.72
CA THR A 265 5.01 14.30 7.44
C THR A 265 5.44 13.62 6.15
N VAL A 266 4.87 12.45 5.90
CA VAL A 266 5.01 11.71 4.65
C VAL A 266 3.61 11.40 4.11
N ASP A 267 3.42 11.31 2.85
CA ASP A 267 2.32 10.87 1.97
C ASP A 267 1.96 11.91 0.91
N ALA A 268 1.70 13.15 1.29
CA ALA A 268 1.14 14.22 0.46
C ALA A 268 -0.30 13.95 0.01
N VAL A 269 -1.15 13.39 0.90
CA VAL A 269 -2.59 13.31 0.63
C VAL A 269 -3.24 14.70 0.68
N LYS A 270 -4.40 14.84 0.06
CA LYS A 270 -5.07 16.15 -0.10
C LYS A 270 -5.30 16.90 1.22
N ASP A 271 -5.62 16.20 2.30
CA ASP A 271 -5.79 16.81 3.63
C ASP A 271 -4.45 17.29 4.19
N GLY A 272 -3.36 16.50 4.03
CA GLY A 272 -2.00 16.88 4.40
C GLY A 272 -1.52 18.10 3.60
N MET A 273 -1.68 18.07 2.28
CA MET A 273 -1.36 19.20 1.39
C MET A 273 -2.16 20.45 1.73
N THR A 274 -3.41 20.31 2.17
CA THR A 274 -4.24 21.43 2.63
C THR A 274 -3.67 22.04 3.91
N ALA A 275 -3.25 21.22 4.87
CA ALA A 275 -2.63 21.67 6.11
C ALA A 275 -1.24 22.31 5.85
N LEU A 276 -0.46 21.76 4.91
CA LEU A 276 0.82 22.33 4.49
C LEU A 276 0.63 23.70 3.83
N ALA A 277 -0.31 23.84 2.88
CA ALA A 277 -0.63 25.12 2.24
C ALA A 277 -1.12 26.17 3.25
N ALA A 278 -1.80 25.74 4.33
CA ALA A 278 -2.22 26.60 5.43
C ALA A 278 -1.09 26.94 6.42
N GLY A 279 0.09 26.33 6.31
CA GLY A 279 1.23 26.51 7.21
C GLY A 279 1.07 25.81 8.56
N GLU A 280 0.19 24.81 8.65
CA GLU A 280 0.01 23.94 9.84
C GLU A 280 0.94 22.74 9.84
N ILE A 281 1.41 22.33 8.65
CA ILE A 281 2.54 21.42 8.41
C ILE A 281 3.64 22.27 7.77
N ASN A 282 4.91 21.89 7.95
CA ASN A 282 6.06 22.63 7.42
C ASN A 282 6.67 21.96 6.19
N TYR A 283 6.59 20.64 6.11
CA TYR A 283 7.18 19.87 5.01
C TYR A 283 6.50 18.52 4.87
N ILE A 284 6.29 18.09 3.63
CA ILE A 284 5.78 16.76 3.30
C ILE A 284 6.69 16.09 2.28
N VAL A 285 7.08 14.85 2.56
CA VAL A 285 7.68 13.95 1.60
C VAL A 285 6.55 13.16 0.94
N GLU A 286 6.53 13.10 -0.40
CA GLU A 286 5.52 12.32 -1.10
C GLU A 286 5.76 10.83 -0.94
N CYS A 287 4.69 10.07 -0.70
CA CYS A 287 4.58 8.63 -0.90
C CYS A 287 3.36 8.42 -1.80
N ASN A 288 3.57 7.99 -3.04
CA ASN A 288 2.51 7.97 -4.06
C ASN A 288 1.61 6.73 -3.94
N PRO A 289 0.30 6.87 -3.63
CA PRO A 289 -0.61 5.73 -3.51
C PRO A 289 -1.10 5.15 -4.84
N LEU A 290 -0.87 5.85 -5.97
CA LEU A 290 -1.46 5.50 -7.27
C LEU A 290 -0.68 4.37 -7.97
N LEU A 291 -0.52 3.24 -7.29
CA LEU A 291 0.24 2.08 -7.75
C LEU A 291 -0.54 1.18 -8.73
N GLY A 292 -1.86 1.38 -8.85
CA GLY A 292 -2.74 0.50 -9.61
C GLY A 292 -2.31 0.26 -11.06
N PRO A 293 -2.04 1.29 -11.88
CA PRO A 293 -1.64 1.10 -13.29
C PRO A 293 -0.36 0.27 -13.43
N GLN A 294 0.67 0.57 -12.64
CA GLN A 294 1.93 -0.17 -12.66
C GLN A 294 1.76 -1.61 -12.15
N LEU A 295 0.92 -1.83 -11.13
CA LEU A 295 0.63 -3.17 -10.62
C LEU A 295 -0.08 -4.02 -11.67
N MET A 296 -1.05 -3.47 -12.43
CA MET A 296 -1.73 -4.21 -13.48
C MET A 296 -0.77 -4.58 -14.62
N ASP A 297 0.09 -3.66 -15.07
CA ASP A 297 1.13 -3.93 -16.08
C ASP A 297 2.09 -5.06 -15.63
N LEU A 298 2.53 -5.02 -14.37
CA LEU A 298 3.37 -6.09 -13.80
C LEU A 298 2.63 -7.42 -13.70
N ALA A 299 1.34 -7.41 -13.32
CA ALA A 299 0.53 -8.62 -13.23
C ALA A 299 0.36 -9.29 -14.61
N GLU A 300 0.07 -8.50 -15.65
CA GLU A 300 -0.03 -9.01 -17.02
C GLU A 300 1.28 -9.65 -17.50
N LYS A 301 2.42 -8.98 -17.30
CA LYS A 301 3.74 -9.50 -17.65
C LYS A 301 4.09 -10.78 -16.91
N VAL A 302 3.86 -10.79 -15.59
CA VAL A 302 4.14 -11.95 -14.74
C VAL A 302 3.30 -13.16 -15.14
N VAL A 303 2.01 -12.96 -15.46
CA VAL A 303 1.11 -14.05 -15.92
C VAL A 303 1.50 -14.53 -17.32
N ALA A 304 1.97 -13.62 -18.20
CA ALA A 304 2.50 -13.98 -19.52
C ALA A 304 3.85 -14.71 -19.44
N GLY A 305 4.48 -14.78 -18.27
CA GLY A 305 5.79 -15.39 -18.07
C GLY A 305 6.95 -14.53 -18.58
N GLU A 306 6.74 -13.23 -18.70
CA GLU A 306 7.76 -12.26 -19.06
C GLU A 306 8.66 -11.93 -17.86
N ASP A 307 9.90 -11.53 -18.16
CA ASP A 307 10.81 -11.06 -17.13
C ASP A 307 10.39 -9.66 -16.64
N VAL A 308 10.37 -9.49 -15.32
CA VAL A 308 10.10 -8.20 -14.66
C VAL A 308 11.29 -7.83 -13.76
N PRO A 309 11.54 -6.53 -13.50
CA PRO A 309 12.56 -6.12 -12.54
C PRO A 309 12.28 -6.67 -11.14
N GLU A 310 13.29 -7.00 -10.37
CA GLU A 310 13.13 -7.43 -8.96
C GLU A 310 12.50 -6.33 -8.09
N ARG A 311 12.78 -5.05 -8.43
CA ARG A 311 12.32 -3.87 -7.73
C ARG A 311 11.86 -2.80 -8.72
N VAL A 312 10.68 -2.24 -8.49
CA VAL A 312 10.15 -1.04 -9.16
C VAL A 312 9.92 0.03 -8.10
N VAL A 313 10.73 1.08 -8.13
CA VAL A 313 10.60 2.22 -7.21
C VAL A 313 9.68 3.27 -7.82
N THR A 314 8.75 3.80 -7.04
CA THR A 314 7.89 4.91 -7.44
C THR A 314 8.67 6.23 -7.46
N GLU A 315 8.39 7.07 -8.46
CA GLU A 315 8.95 8.42 -8.49
C GLU A 315 8.15 9.33 -7.54
N GLU A 316 8.86 10.00 -6.63
CA GLU A 316 8.28 10.78 -5.55
C GLU A 316 9.05 12.08 -5.35
N THR A 317 8.34 13.12 -4.96
CA THR A 317 8.89 14.46 -4.73
C THR A 317 8.71 14.89 -3.27
N THR A 318 8.91 16.16 -3.01
CA THR A 318 8.69 16.78 -1.69
C THR A 318 7.96 18.08 -1.87
N PHE A 319 7.26 18.53 -0.83
CA PHE A 319 6.47 19.76 -0.87
C PHE A 319 6.77 20.64 0.33
N ASP A 320 7.04 21.91 0.04
CA ASP A 320 6.93 23.03 0.96
C ASP A 320 5.55 23.71 0.85
N GLN A 321 5.33 24.77 1.62
CA GLN A 321 4.05 25.48 1.65
C GLN A 321 3.65 26.08 0.29
N GLU A 322 4.61 26.62 -0.47
CA GLU A 322 4.35 27.25 -1.78
C GLU A 322 4.02 26.19 -2.82
N GLN A 323 4.82 25.13 -2.88
CA GLN A 323 4.61 24.00 -3.78
C GLN A 323 3.28 23.28 -3.49
N ALA A 324 2.89 23.15 -2.21
CA ALA A 324 1.60 22.55 -1.83
C ALA A 324 0.42 23.39 -2.36
N ALA A 325 0.48 24.70 -2.22
CA ALA A 325 -0.57 25.59 -2.72
C ALA A 325 -0.73 25.50 -4.24
N GLU A 326 0.37 25.30 -4.97
CA GLU A 326 0.36 25.14 -6.43
C GLU A 326 -0.17 23.76 -6.85
N ALA A 327 0.24 22.69 -6.15
CA ALA A 327 -0.11 21.30 -6.50
C ALA A 327 -1.54 20.92 -6.08
N LEU A 328 -2.07 21.49 -4.99
CA LEU A 328 -3.35 21.13 -4.38
C LEU A 328 -4.56 21.12 -5.36
N PRO A 329 -4.71 22.06 -6.33
CA PRO A 329 -5.84 22.02 -7.25
C PRO A 329 -5.90 20.80 -8.17
N THR A 330 -4.77 20.13 -8.40
CA THR A 330 -4.65 18.97 -9.29
C THR A 330 -4.37 17.67 -8.52
N ARG A 331 -4.31 17.72 -7.19
CA ARG A 331 -4.03 16.55 -6.36
C ARG A 331 -5.16 15.53 -6.43
N GLU A 332 -4.86 14.29 -6.81
CA GLU A 332 -5.85 13.24 -7.07
C GLU A 332 -6.22 12.43 -5.81
N TYR A 333 -5.40 12.49 -4.77
CA TYR A 333 -5.56 11.72 -3.53
C TYR A 333 -5.31 12.54 -2.27
#